data_ba841c9db19c40366eaee4cf76b3f18d
#
_entry.id   ba841c9db19c40366eaee4cf76b3f18d
#
_cell.length_a   1.000
_cell.length_b   1.000
_cell.length_c   1.000
_cell.angle_alpha   90.00
_cell.angle_beta   90.00
_cell.angle_gamma   90.00
#
_symmetry.space_group_name_H-M   'P 1'
#
loop_
_entity.id
_entity.type
_entity.pdbx_description
1 polymer ?
#
loop_
_entity_poly.entity_id
_entity_poly.type
_entity_poly.pdbx_seq_one_letter_code
_entity_poly.pdbx_strand_id
1 'polypeptide(L)'
;MYSGYNFYKREKAGTTADINDPNSAWQNMEPHWVLIEDLMGGSYEMRRKHRRYLLQEPRELDDSYDNRLARSVCPPYYQRLERMLAGMLTRKPVRLNDIADVIREQLFDVDLQGNDLNIWTYETTRKVIRYGHCGVLVDAPADANGRPYWVTYTPLSLIHI
;
A
#
# COMPACT_ATOMS: atom_id res chain seq x y z
N MET A 1 -28.98 17.64 -10.58
CA MET A 1 -28.77 16.32 -11.20
C MET A 1 -27.29 16.00 -10.96
N TYR A 2 -26.96 15.25 -9.91
CA TYR A 2 -25.60 14.86 -9.58
C TYR A 2 -25.16 13.82 -10.62
N SER A 3 -24.28 14.23 -11.53
CA SER A 3 -23.54 13.28 -12.37
C SER A 3 -22.58 12.53 -11.44
N GLY A 4 -23.00 11.32 -11.05
CA GLY A 4 -22.16 10.45 -10.22
C GLY A 4 -20.82 10.23 -10.92
N TYR A 5 -19.75 10.60 -10.25
CA TYR A 5 -18.40 10.26 -10.66
C TYR A 5 -18.30 8.73 -10.72
N ASN A 6 -18.31 8.23 -11.96
CA ASN A 6 -18.26 6.79 -12.21
C ASN A 6 -16.79 6.35 -12.07
N PHE A 7 -16.38 6.00 -10.85
CA PHE A 7 -15.04 5.50 -10.53
C PHE A 7 -14.65 4.23 -11.30
N TYR A 8 -15.59 3.62 -12.03
CA TYR A 8 -15.45 2.30 -12.64
C TYR A 8 -15.44 2.29 -14.17
N LYS A 9 -15.45 3.45 -14.84
CA LYS A 9 -15.37 3.48 -16.31
C LYS A 9 -13.95 3.78 -16.76
N ARG A 10 -13.10 2.75 -16.72
CA ARG A 10 -11.93 2.70 -17.61
C ARG A 10 -12.39 2.11 -18.93
N GLU A 11 -12.18 2.81 -20.04
CA GLU A 11 -12.40 2.28 -21.38
C GLU A 11 -11.55 1.01 -21.53
N LYS A 12 -12.13 -0.04 -22.11
CA LYS A 12 -11.42 -1.28 -22.41
C LYS A 12 -10.25 -0.95 -23.32
N ALA A 13 -9.03 -1.15 -22.81
CA ALA A 13 -7.84 -1.16 -23.65
C ALA A 13 -7.99 -2.18 -24.78
N GLY A 14 -7.49 -1.83 -25.94
CA GLY A 14 -7.64 -2.63 -27.16
C GLY A 14 -7.10 -4.05 -27.04
N THR A 15 -7.54 -4.91 -27.91
CA THR A 15 -7.46 -6.38 -27.96
C THR A 15 -6.07 -7.01 -28.16
N THR A 16 -4.99 -6.33 -27.88
CA THR A 16 -3.65 -6.94 -27.80
C THR A 16 -3.18 -6.88 -26.35
N ALA A 17 -3.34 -8.02 -25.64
CA ALA A 17 -2.81 -8.16 -24.28
C ALA A 17 -1.26 -8.03 -24.33
N ASP A 18 -0.76 -6.89 -23.90
CA ASP A 18 0.67 -6.70 -23.63
C ASP A 18 0.98 -7.33 -22.27
N ILE A 19 2.19 -7.85 -22.11
CA ILE A 19 2.69 -8.35 -20.81
C ILE A 19 2.63 -7.28 -19.70
N ASN A 20 2.58 -6.01 -20.08
CA ASN A 20 2.42 -4.90 -19.15
C ASN A 20 0.96 -4.55 -18.82
N ASP A 21 0.00 -5.20 -19.50
CA ASP A 21 -1.42 -4.94 -19.23
C ASP A 21 -1.86 -5.65 -17.94
N PRO A 22 -2.35 -4.90 -16.93
CA PRO A 22 -2.80 -5.51 -15.69
C PRO A 22 -4.05 -6.36 -15.90
N ASN A 23 -4.20 -7.44 -15.14
CA ASN A 23 -5.38 -8.28 -15.19
C ASN A 23 -6.65 -7.52 -14.70
N SER A 24 -7.82 -8.06 -15.03
CA SER A 24 -9.10 -7.41 -14.70
C SER A 24 -9.37 -7.27 -13.20
N ALA A 25 -8.89 -8.20 -12.39
CA ALA A 25 -9.04 -8.15 -10.93
C ALA A 25 -8.20 -7.00 -10.35
N TRP A 26 -6.97 -6.84 -10.82
CA TRP A 26 -6.11 -5.74 -10.44
C TRP A 26 -6.72 -4.39 -10.84
N GLN A 27 -7.21 -4.27 -12.09
CA GLN A 27 -7.86 -3.04 -12.58
C GLN A 27 -9.07 -2.63 -11.73
N ASN A 28 -9.85 -3.59 -11.25
CA ASN A 28 -10.99 -3.32 -10.38
C ASN A 28 -10.56 -2.83 -9.00
N MET A 29 -9.44 -3.32 -8.49
CA MET A 29 -8.95 -2.97 -7.14
C MET A 29 -8.04 -1.73 -7.12
N GLU A 30 -7.36 -1.40 -8.20
CA GLU A 30 -6.45 -0.26 -8.30
C GLU A 30 -7.02 1.06 -7.71
N PRO A 31 -8.26 1.47 -8.03
CA PRO A 31 -8.82 2.72 -7.49
C PRO A 31 -8.95 2.72 -5.96
N HIS A 32 -9.21 1.54 -5.37
CA HIS A 32 -9.28 1.37 -3.92
C HIS A 32 -7.90 1.48 -3.28
N TRP A 33 -6.89 0.85 -3.86
CA TRP A 33 -5.51 0.94 -3.36
C TRP A 33 -4.95 2.35 -3.49
N VAL A 34 -5.25 3.06 -4.59
CA VAL A 34 -4.86 4.47 -4.77
C VAL A 34 -5.53 5.36 -3.72
N LEU A 35 -6.81 5.13 -3.40
CA LEU A 35 -7.49 5.85 -2.31
C LEU A 35 -6.81 5.59 -0.96
N ILE A 36 -6.43 4.34 -0.70
CA ILE A 36 -5.73 3.96 0.52
C ILE A 36 -4.38 4.69 0.64
N GLU A 37 -3.59 4.76 -0.44
CA GLU A 37 -2.34 5.52 -0.47
C GLU A 37 -2.58 7.01 -0.16
N ASP A 38 -3.62 7.60 -0.73
CA ASP A 38 -3.98 8.99 -0.47
C ASP A 38 -4.36 9.23 0.99
N LEU A 39 -5.12 8.30 1.59
CA LEU A 39 -5.46 8.33 3.01
C LEU A 39 -4.20 8.18 3.90
N MET A 40 -3.25 7.35 3.49
CA MET A 40 -1.96 7.22 4.19
C MET A 40 -1.11 8.49 4.10
N GLY A 41 -1.19 9.22 3.00
CA GLY A 41 -0.53 10.52 2.83
C GLY A 41 -1.18 11.66 3.62
N GLY A 42 -2.42 11.44 4.14
CA GLY A 42 -3.14 12.36 4.99
C GLY A 42 -3.49 13.69 4.33
N SER A 43 -3.54 14.76 5.14
CA SER A 43 -3.96 16.09 4.67
C SER A 43 -3.16 16.61 3.49
N TYR A 44 -1.88 16.29 3.41
CA TYR A 44 -1.03 16.75 2.31
C TYR A 44 -1.49 16.17 0.96
N GLU A 45 -1.61 14.84 0.87
CA GLU A 45 -2.04 14.18 -0.36
C GLU A 45 -3.49 14.50 -0.73
N MET A 46 -4.37 14.57 0.26
CA MET A 46 -5.78 14.93 0.04
C MET A 46 -5.93 16.34 -0.54
N ARG A 47 -5.16 17.31 -0.03
CA ARG A 47 -5.13 18.68 -0.58
C ARG A 47 -4.52 18.74 -1.97
N ARG A 48 -3.42 18.00 -2.20
CA ARG A 48 -2.74 17.94 -3.50
C ARG A 48 -3.66 17.43 -4.62
N LYS A 49 -4.62 16.58 -4.28
CA LYS A 49 -5.59 16.05 -5.24
C LYS A 49 -6.87 16.86 -5.35
N HIS A 50 -6.93 18.02 -4.70
CA HIS A 50 -7.93 19.07 -4.89
C HIS A 50 -9.38 18.54 -4.95
N ARG A 51 -10.06 18.85 -6.06
CA ARG A 51 -11.47 18.53 -6.31
C ARG A 51 -11.80 17.04 -6.30
N ARG A 52 -10.81 16.16 -6.28
CA ARG A 52 -11.05 14.71 -6.14
C ARG A 52 -11.67 14.37 -4.79
N TYR A 53 -11.23 15.04 -3.71
CA TYR A 53 -11.66 14.76 -2.34
C TYR A 53 -12.42 15.90 -1.69
N LEU A 54 -12.16 17.13 -2.10
CA LEU A 54 -12.89 18.30 -1.64
C LEU A 54 -13.56 18.96 -2.84
N LEU A 55 -14.84 18.66 -3.04
CA LEU A 55 -15.59 19.21 -4.16
C LEU A 55 -15.80 20.72 -3.96
N GLN A 56 -15.71 21.47 -5.06
CA GLN A 56 -16.08 22.88 -5.08
C GLN A 56 -17.61 23.01 -5.13
N GLU A 57 -18.16 23.88 -4.31
CA GLU A 57 -19.59 24.15 -4.31
C GLU A 57 -20.01 24.89 -5.59
N PRO A 58 -21.24 24.67 -6.12
CA PRO A 58 -21.64 25.19 -7.43
C PRO A 58 -21.55 26.71 -7.61
N ARG A 59 -21.54 27.49 -6.51
CA ARG A 59 -21.44 28.96 -6.51
C ARG A 59 -20.22 29.47 -5.75
N GLU A 60 -19.30 28.60 -5.40
CA GLU A 60 -18.08 28.97 -4.70
C GLU A 60 -17.07 29.56 -5.66
N LEU A 61 -16.56 30.75 -5.35
CA LEU A 61 -15.46 31.37 -6.08
C LEU A 61 -14.16 30.57 -5.88
N ASP A 62 -13.27 30.56 -6.86
CA ASP A 62 -12.01 29.82 -6.81
C ASP A 62 -11.15 30.23 -5.60
N ASP A 63 -11.03 31.51 -5.30
CA ASP A 63 -10.31 32.00 -4.11
C ASP A 63 -10.90 31.46 -2.79
N SER A 64 -12.22 31.36 -2.72
CA SER A 64 -12.89 30.81 -1.53
C SER A 64 -12.65 29.30 -1.39
N TYR A 65 -12.69 28.59 -2.52
CA TYR A 65 -12.35 27.17 -2.58
C TYR A 65 -10.91 26.92 -2.15
N ASP A 66 -9.95 27.66 -2.67
CA ASP A 66 -8.52 27.52 -2.33
C ASP A 66 -8.27 27.81 -0.85
N ASN A 67 -8.93 28.82 -0.27
CA ASN A 67 -8.87 29.11 1.16
C ASN A 67 -9.48 27.96 2.00
N ARG A 68 -10.56 27.36 1.54
CA ARG A 68 -11.17 26.19 2.21
C ARG A 68 -10.28 24.96 2.08
N LEU A 69 -9.71 24.71 0.91
CA LEU A 69 -8.77 23.62 0.66
C LEU A 69 -7.53 23.73 1.55
N ALA A 70 -6.93 24.92 1.64
CA ALA A 70 -5.73 25.17 2.45
C ALA A 70 -5.95 24.89 3.95
N ARG A 71 -7.18 25.11 4.44
CA ARG A 71 -7.56 24.86 5.83
C ARG A 71 -8.14 23.47 6.10
N SER A 72 -8.44 22.70 5.04
CA SER A 72 -9.02 21.37 5.19
C SER A 72 -8.05 20.41 5.88
N VAL A 73 -8.56 19.51 6.70
CA VAL A 73 -7.77 18.51 7.43
C VAL A 73 -8.37 17.14 7.20
N CYS A 74 -7.52 16.19 6.81
CA CYS A 74 -7.86 14.77 6.80
C CYS A 74 -7.14 14.10 7.99
N PRO A 75 -7.85 13.82 9.09
CA PRO A 75 -7.23 13.16 10.24
C PRO A 75 -6.72 11.76 9.86
N PRO A 76 -5.57 11.32 10.39
CA PRO A 76 -4.93 10.06 10.00
C PRO A 76 -5.57 8.84 10.69
N TYR A 77 -6.90 8.73 10.68
CA TYR A 77 -7.62 7.63 11.33
C TYR A 77 -7.30 6.28 10.71
N TYR A 78 -7.20 6.23 9.38
CA TYR A 78 -6.86 4.99 8.67
C TYR A 78 -5.47 4.49 9.08
N GLN A 79 -4.47 5.38 9.09
CA GLN A 79 -3.11 5.07 9.49
C GLN A 79 -3.02 4.60 10.96
N ARG A 80 -3.80 5.22 11.85
CA ARG A 80 -3.86 4.83 13.26
C ARG A 80 -4.50 3.46 13.43
N LEU A 81 -5.58 3.19 12.71
CA LEU A 81 -6.27 1.89 12.73
C LEU A 81 -5.37 0.77 12.21
N GLU A 82 -4.70 0.98 11.07
CA GLU A 82 -3.76 0.02 10.50
C GLU A 82 -2.67 -0.36 11.50
N ARG A 83 -2.02 0.64 12.11
CA ARG A 83 -0.96 0.40 13.11
C ARG A 83 -1.47 -0.34 14.35
N MET A 84 -2.64 0.03 14.83
CA MET A 84 -3.27 -0.60 15.98
C MET A 84 -3.57 -2.08 15.70
N LEU A 85 -4.20 -2.38 14.57
CA LEU A 85 -4.54 -3.75 14.18
C LEU A 85 -3.28 -4.60 13.96
N ALA A 86 -2.28 -4.07 13.27
CA ALA A 86 -1.00 -4.76 13.09
C ALA A 86 -0.34 -5.06 14.44
N GLY A 87 -0.27 -4.09 15.36
CA GLY A 87 0.28 -4.29 16.70
C GLY A 87 -0.50 -5.31 17.53
N MET A 88 -1.82 -5.40 17.35
CA MET A 88 -2.63 -6.44 18.02
C MET A 88 -2.31 -7.85 17.49
N LEU A 89 -2.17 -7.99 16.17
CA LEU A 89 -1.87 -9.26 15.50
C LEU A 89 -0.45 -9.74 15.82
N THR A 90 0.52 -8.84 15.83
CA THR A 90 1.94 -9.15 16.06
C THR A 90 2.38 -8.97 17.52
N ARG A 91 1.44 -8.88 18.47
CA ARG A 91 1.73 -8.68 19.89
C ARG A 91 2.67 -9.73 20.49
N LYS A 92 2.61 -10.96 19.99
CA LYS A 92 3.51 -12.04 20.41
C LYS A 92 4.56 -12.24 19.32
N PRO A 93 5.83 -12.43 19.70
CA PRO A 93 6.89 -12.73 18.73
C PRO A 93 6.59 -14.03 17.97
N VAL A 94 7.09 -14.10 16.74
CA VAL A 94 7.01 -15.31 15.93
C VAL A 94 7.78 -16.43 16.62
N ARG A 95 7.13 -17.57 16.80
CA ARG A 95 7.76 -18.78 17.37
C ARG A 95 8.27 -19.66 16.25
N LEU A 96 9.52 -20.01 16.34
CA LEU A 96 10.21 -20.85 15.37
C LEU A 96 10.56 -22.17 16.05
N ASN A 97 10.05 -23.26 15.51
CA ASN A 97 10.33 -24.61 16.00
C ASN A 97 11.14 -25.35 14.94
N ASP A 98 12.15 -26.09 15.37
CA ASP A 98 12.93 -27.05 14.56
C ASP A 98 13.50 -26.47 13.23
N ILE A 99 14.03 -25.24 13.29
CA ILE A 99 14.72 -24.62 12.16
C ILE A 99 16.24 -24.83 12.27
N ALA A 100 16.89 -24.99 11.11
CA ALA A 100 18.35 -25.06 11.05
C ALA A 100 19.00 -23.75 11.50
N ASP A 101 20.15 -23.84 12.17
CA ASP A 101 20.86 -22.67 12.73
C ASP A 101 21.21 -21.64 11.65
N VAL A 102 21.61 -22.09 10.46
CA VAL A 102 21.89 -21.21 9.31
C VAL A 102 20.69 -20.32 8.96
N ILE A 103 19.47 -20.88 9.00
CA ILE A 103 18.25 -20.09 8.76
C ILE A 103 17.99 -19.16 9.94
N ARG A 104 18.21 -19.63 11.16
CA ARG A 104 18.02 -18.81 12.37
C ARG A 104 18.87 -17.55 12.37
N GLU A 105 20.12 -17.65 11.93
CA GLU A 105 21.02 -16.51 11.81
C GLU A 105 20.52 -15.48 10.79
N GLN A 106 19.94 -15.93 9.67
CA GLN A 106 19.38 -15.04 8.65
C GLN A 106 18.17 -14.24 9.14
N LEU A 107 17.45 -14.76 10.15
CA LEU A 107 16.23 -14.10 10.66
C LEU A 107 16.50 -12.93 11.61
N PHE A 108 17.75 -12.65 11.97
CA PHE A 108 18.11 -11.41 12.69
C PHE A 108 18.15 -10.18 11.78
N ASP A 109 18.24 -10.40 10.46
CA ASP A 109 18.18 -9.34 9.47
C ASP A 109 17.63 -9.94 8.17
N VAL A 110 16.31 -9.99 8.05
CA VAL A 110 15.59 -10.74 7.02
C VAL A 110 15.72 -10.09 5.64
N ASP A 111 15.77 -8.77 5.59
CA ASP A 111 15.69 -7.95 4.38
C ASP A 111 17.00 -7.25 4.00
N LEU A 112 18.11 -7.55 4.66
CA LEU A 112 19.40 -6.85 4.53
C LEU A 112 19.33 -5.35 4.88
N GLN A 113 18.33 -4.93 5.65
CA GLN A 113 18.15 -3.55 6.12
C GLN A 113 18.21 -3.42 7.64
N GLY A 114 18.55 -4.50 8.34
CA GLY A 114 18.62 -4.56 9.79
C GLY A 114 17.29 -4.91 10.48
N ASN A 115 16.28 -5.35 9.72
CA ASN A 115 15.01 -5.76 10.30
C ASN A 115 15.03 -7.24 10.65
N ASP A 116 14.79 -7.55 11.93
CA ASP A 116 14.58 -8.90 12.38
C ASP A 116 13.22 -9.45 11.91
N LEU A 117 13.00 -10.75 12.08
CA LEU A 117 11.76 -11.40 11.69
C LEU A 117 10.50 -10.77 12.32
N ASN A 118 10.56 -10.25 13.55
CA ASN A 118 9.39 -9.68 14.20
C ASN A 118 9.04 -8.31 13.61
N ILE A 119 10.04 -7.46 13.39
CA ILE A 119 9.87 -6.15 12.73
C ILE A 119 9.37 -6.37 11.30
N TRP A 120 9.99 -7.27 10.57
CA TRP A 120 9.56 -7.60 9.20
C TRP A 120 8.12 -8.14 9.15
N THR A 121 7.74 -9.01 10.09
CA THR A 121 6.37 -9.54 10.21
C THR A 121 5.37 -8.42 10.50
N TYR A 122 5.71 -7.49 11.39
CA TYR A 122 4.87 -6.34 11.69
C TYR A 122 4.66 -5.46 10.45
N GLU A 123 5.72 -5.09 9.75
CA GLU A 123 5.63 -4.26 8.54
C GLU A 123 4.89 -4.96 7.39
N THR A 124 5.09 -6.26 7.23
CA THR A 124 4.36 -7.08 6.25
C THR A 124 2.87 -7.16 6.60
N THR A 125 2.54 -7.37 7.89
CA THR A 125 1.16 -7.38 8.38
C THR A 125 0.47 -6.05 8.12
N ARG A 126 1.16 -4.93 8.30
CA ARG A 126 0.63 -3.60 7.95
C ARG A 126 0.27 -3.51 6.47
N LYS A 127 1.14 -3.99 5.57
CA LYS A 127 0.88 -4.01 4.12
C LYS A 127 -0.33 -4.88 3.79
N VAL A 128 -0.46 -6.06 4.43
CA VAL A 128 -1.62 -6.95 4.24
C VAL A 128 -2.92 -6.28 4.71
N ILE A 129 -2.92 -5.62 5.87
CA ILE A 129 -4.10 -4.88 6.35
C ILE A 129 -4.46 -3.74 5.39
N ARG A 130 -3.47 -3.05 4.85
CA ARG A 130 -3.63 -1.90 3.97
C ARG A 130 -4.23 -2.29 2.63
N TYR A 131 -3.71 -3.34 2.00
CA TYR A 131 -4.04 -3.70 0.61
C TYR A 131 -4.85 -4.99 0.45
N GLY A 132 -5.07 -5.75 1.53
CA GLY A 132 -5.70 -7.06 1.51
C GLY A 132 -4.72 -8.20 1.25
N HIS A 133 -3.62 -7.96 0.55
CA HIS A 133 -2.53 -8.92 0.33
C HIS A 133 -1.21 -8.20 0.03
N CYS A 134 -0.12 -8.95 0.08
CA CYS A 134 1.19 -8.52 -0.41
C CYS A 134 1.96 -9.74 -0.94
N GLY A 135 2.89 -9.51 -1.84
CA GLY A 135 3.82 -10.54 -2.30
C GLY A 135 5.11 -10.51 -1.49
N VAL A 136 5.67 -11.67 -1.25
CA VAL A 136 7.01 -11.82 -0.67
C VAL A 136 7.87 -12.58 -1.66
N LEU A 137 8.97 -11.96 -2.07
CA LEU A 137 10.00 -12.59 -2.89
C LEU A 137 11.18 -12.91 -2.00
N VAL A 138 11.65 -14.16 -2.06
CA VAL A 138 12.96 -14.54 -1.52
C VAL A 138 13.96 -14.42 -2.66
N ASP A 139 14.87 -13.47 -2.52
CA ASP A 139 15.89 -13.15 -3.52
C ASP A 139 17.29 -13.43 -2.96
N ALA A 140 18.26 -13.56 -3.83
CA ALA A 140 19.66 -13.75 -3.47
C ALA A 140 20.53 -12.77 -4.28
N PRO A 141 21.53 -12.13 -3.65
CA PRO A 141 22.47 -11.29 -4.38
C PRO A 141 23.20 -12.08 -5.46
N ALA A 142 23.59 -11.40 -6.53
CA ALA A 142 24.39 -12.01 -7.62
C ALA A 142 25.78 -12.49 -7.15
N ASP A 143 26.26 -11.98 -6.03
CA ASP A 143 27.56 -12.36 -5.47
C ASP A 143 27.48 -13.71 -4.78
N ALA A 144 28.46 -14.59 -5.08
CA ALA A 144 28.51 -15.97 -4.57
C ALA A 144 28.53 -16.10 -3.04
N ASN A 145 28.86 -15.04 -2.33
CA ASN A 145 28.90 -14.98 -0.86
C ASN A 145 27.68 -14.25 -0.25
N GLY A 146 26.73 -13.83 -1.08
CA GLY A 146 25.53 -13.14 -0.63
C GLY A 146 24.52 -14.12 -0.02
N ARG A 147 23.93 -13.77 1.11
CA ARG A 147 22.85 -14.54 1.71
C ARG A 147 21.49 -14.18 1.11
N PRO A 148 20.50 -15.09 1.08
CA PRO A 148 19.13 -14.78 0.68
C PRO A 148 18.50 -13.70 1.58
N TYR A 149 17.61 -12.90 1.01
CA TYR A 149 16.86 -11.87 1.71
C TYR A 149 15.41 -11.79 1.19
N TRP A 150 14.54 -11.22 1.98
CA TRP A 150 13.12 -11.15 1.64
C TRP A 150 12.73 -9.73 1.25
N VAL A 151 12.01 -9.64 0.13
CA VAL A 151 11.47 -8.36 -0.37
C VAL A 151 9.95 -8.44 -0.39
N THR A 152 9.31 -7.41 0.15
CA THR A 152 7.84 -7.33 0.17
C THR A 152 7.35 -6.41 -0.94
N TYR A 153 6.45 -6.90 -1.78
CA TYR A 153 5.81 -6.15 -2.85
C TYR A 153 4.35 -5.85 -2.50
N THR A 154 3.92 -4.63 -2.78
CA THR A 154 2.51 -4.25 -2.68
C THR A 154 1.76 -4.64 -3.95
N PRO A 155 0.42 -4.78 -3.92
CA PRO A 155 -0.36 -5.09 -5.11
C PRO A 155 -0.21 -4.07 -6.24
N LEU A 156 0.11 -2.82 -5.91
CA LEU A 156 0.37 -1.78 -6.92
C LEU A 156 1.60 -2.09 -7.81
N SER A 157 2.52 -2.93 -7.30
CA SER A 157 3.70 -3.40 -8.05
C SER A 157 3.48 -4.76 -8.72
N LEU A 158 2.38 -5.45 -8.44
CA LEU A 158 2.10 -6.83 -8.84
C LEU A 158 0.89 -6.85 -9.79
N ILE A 159 1.09 -6.44 -11.05
CA ILE A 159 0.01 -6.23 -12.02
C ILE A 159 -0.60 -7.49 -12.62
N HIS A 160 0.01 -8.66 -12.41
CA HIS A 160 -0.39 -9.94 -13.02
C HIS A 160 -0.74 -11.06 -12.03
N ILE A 161 -0.97 -10.74 -10.76
CA ILE A 161 -1.36 -11.75 -9.76
C ILE A 161 -2.85 -12.06 -9.83
#